data_697d0f4eba400705290c2b2d0e2c6aeb
#
_entry.id   697d0f4eba400705290c2b2d0e2c6aeb
#
_cell.length_a   1.000
_cell.length_b   1.000
_cell.length_c   1.000
_cell.angle_alpha   90.00
_cell.angle_beta   90.00
_cell.angle_gamma   90.00
#
_symmetry.space_group_name_H-M   'P 1'
#
loop_
_entity.id
_entity.type
_entity.pdbx_description
1 polymer ?
#
loop_
_entity_poly.entity_id
_entity_poly.type
_entity_poly.pdbx_seq_one_letter_code
_entity_poly.pdbx_strand_id
1 'polypeptide(L)'
;FQNDTLLFTNRLEVSFDLMKFYKEQQYVFKSIAITKPFIHLESQNDSTVNWDVSREDDTSQSEAINFELAKFEINNGRFEYLDILSKIDFRLGDVNHKSNGDFNENIFKLASKTEIAEVIMMYDGITYLNKWAITQRGDIEANIANSKYSLAQNILTINGLEADLDGSIAMNEEDIIFDVNTSSSSPDLNKFLTLIPAIYSSDFNNMQTKGAANLSASFKGKYNDISFPAFDMQMNIENGWFKYPDLPLPAEDINLDLHIFSKDGNIDKTVVDISQLHLKMANDPFDVKLKMQDIFGNSLINTEIKGKLNLTNLTKIVPLENTALSGYLVSDATIIGRIYDIESAALDKFTAIGSLTATNLIYQTPDMNEALKLYNAQIILANQHISIPTFDAELGKN
;
A
#
# COMPACT_ATOMS: atom_id res chain seq x y z
N PHE A 1 1.66 31.61 8.17
CA PHE A 1 1.42 31.71 6.69
C PHE A 1 1.90 33.04 6.07
N GLN A 2 2.63 33.90 6.79
CA GLN A 2 3.16 35.16 6.24
C GLN A 2 4.26 34.82 5.23
N ASN A 3 3.96 34.95 3.93
CA ASN A 3 4.78 34.76 2.73
C ASN A 3 4.66 33.43 2.00
N ASP A 4 3.73 32.55 2.31
CA ASP A 4 3.53 31.32 1.56
C ASP A 4 2.45 31.50 0.48
N THR A 5 2.75 30.97 -0.70
CA THR A 5 1.85 31.03 -1.85
C THR A 5 0.85 29.88 -1.78
N LEU A 6 -0.42 30.16 -1.50
CA LEU A 6 -1.49 29.17 -1.54
C LEU A 6 -1.74 28.64 -2.96
N LEU A 7 -1.80 29.55 -3.94
CA LEU A 7 -2.08 29.22 -5.33
C LEU A 7 -1.30 30.15 -6.25
N PHE A 8 -0.63 29.56 -7.23
CA PHE A 8 0.02 30.27 -8.32
C PHE A 8 -0.24 29.54 -9.64
N THR A 9 -0.35 30.27 -10.74
CA THR A 9 -0.38 29.68 -12.08
C THR A 9 0.32 30.59 -13.10
N ASN A 10 1.01 29.97 -14.05
CA ASN A 10 1.66 30.72 -15.13
C ASN A 10 0.65 31.26 -16.14
N ARG A 11 -0.43 30.51 -16.39
CA ARG A 11 -1.46 30.86 -17.38
C ARG A 11 -2.79 30.25 -17.03
N LEU A 12 -3.82 31.08 -17.06
CA LEU A 12 -5.21 30.68 -16.99
C LEU A 12 -5.89 31.08 -18.31
N GLU A 13 -6.43 30.09 -19.01
CA GLU A 13 -7.22 30.29 -20.22
C GLU A 13 -8.66 29.92 -19.94
N VAL A 14 -9.55 30.85 -20.19
CA VAL A 14 -10.98 30.67 -20.02
C VAL A 14 -11.67 31.03 -21.32
N SER A 15 -12.47 30.12 -21.86
CA SER A 15 -13.35 30.43 -22.99
C SER A 15 -14.80 30.50 -22.53
N PHE A 16 -15.54 31.45 -23.04
CA PHE A 16 -16.94 31.65 -22.72
C PHE A 16 -17.77 31.96 -23.98
N ASP A 17 -19.11 31.79 -23.88
CA ASP A 17 -20.01 32.05 -24.98
C ASP A 17 -20.37 33.52 -25.08
N LEU A 18 -19.71 34.21 -26.04
CA LEU A 18 -19.96 35.63 -26.30
C LEU A 18 -21.39 35.96 -26.71
N MET A 19 -22.10 35.01 -27.37
CA MET A 19 -23.45 35.25 -27.81
C MET A 19 -24.47 35.17 -26.66
N LYS A 20 -24.26 34.26 -25.74
CA LYS A 20 -25.07 34.17 -24.50
C LYS A 20 -24.78 35.36 -23.58
N PHE A 21 -23.53 35.77 -23.49
CA PHE A 21 -23.16 36.96 -22.73
C PHE A 21 -23.84 38.24 -23.32
N TYR A 22 -23.82 38.42 -24.63
CA TYR A 22 -24.38 39.63 -25.27
C TYR A 22 -25.92 39.63 -25.28
N LYS A 23 -26.55 38.49 -25.51
CA LYS A 23 -28.02 38.38 -25.61
C LYS A 23 -28.77 38.19 -24.30
N GLU A 24 -28.14 37.44 -23.37
CA GLU A 24 -28.79 36.95 -22.16
C GLU A 24 -28.13 37.47 -20.88
N GLN A 25 -27.03 38.20 -21.00
CA GLN A 25 -26.18 38.69 -19.90
C GLN A 25 -25.74 37.53 -18.94
N GLN A 26 -25.60 36.31 -19.50
CA GLN A 26 -25.13 35.13 -18.74
C GLN A 26 -23.68 34.83 -19.07
N TYR A 27 -22.87 34.60 -18.01
CA TYR A 27 -21.51 34.12 -18.16
C TYR A 27 -21.53 32.58 -18.28
N VAL A 28 -21.37 32.09 -19.51
CA VAL A 28 -21.33 30.65 -19.78
C VAL A 28 -19.92 30.26 -20.15
N PHE A 29 -19.24 29.58 -19.21
CA PHE A 29 -17.87 29.12 -19.42
C PHE A 29 -17.85 27.79 -20.15
N LYS A 30 -17.14 27.71 -21.29
CA LYS A 30 -17.04 26.49 -22.14
C LYS A 30 -15.79 25.68 -21.90
N SER A 31 -14.67 26.33 -21.59
CA SER A 31 -13.45 25.62 -21.26
C SER A 31 -12.59 26.40 -20.29
N ILE A 32 -11.90 25.66 -19.44
CA ILE A 32 -10.89 26.17 -18.53
C ILE A 32 -9.62 25.34 -18.76
N ALA A 33 -8.48 26.02 -19.00
CA ALA A 33 -7.18 25.38 -19.06
C ALA A 33 -6.19 26.14 -18.16
N ILE A 34 -5.52 25.42 -17.30
CA ILE A 34 -4.58 25.94 -16.31
C ILE A 34 -3.20 25.36 -16.60
N THR A 35 -2.21 26.24 -16.79
CA THR A 35 -0.84 25.82 -17.10
C THR A 35 0.09 26.12 -15.94
N LYS A 36 0.77 25.07 -15.48
CA LYS A 36 1.69 25.07 -14.33
C LYS A 36 1.04 25.67 -13.08
N PRO A 37 -0.17 25.20 -12.69
CA PRO A 37 -0.68 25.56 -11.37
C PRO A 37 0.23 24.96 -10.30
N PHE A 38 0.49 25.75 -9.27
CA PHE A 38 1.08 25.31 -8.02
C PHE A 38 0.08 25.57 -6.91
N ILE A 39 -0.30 24.54 -6.19
CA ILE A 39 -1.18 24.60 -5.03
C ILE A 39 -0.40 24.09 -3.83
N HIS A 40 -0.34 24.90 -2.77
CA HIS A 40 0.30 24.55 -1.52
C HIS A 40 -0.68 24.70 -0.37
N LEU A 41 -1.05 23.59 0.23
CA LEU A 41 -1.93 23.51 1.40
C LEU A 41 -1.10 23.16 2.62
N GLU A 42 -1.24 23.92 3.69
CA GLU A 42 -0.51 23.72 4.93
C GLU A 42 -1.42 23.82 6.16
N SER A 43 -1.36 22.80 7.02
CA SER A 43 -1.99 22.76 8.34
C SER A 43 -0.91 22.83 9.43
N GLN A 44 -1.06 23.78 10.37
CA GLN A 44 -0.12 24.01 11.45
C GLN A 44 -0.44 23.17 12.70
N ASN A 45 0.48 23.19 13.66
CA ASN A 45 0.34 22.47 14.94
C ASN A 45 -0.90 22.90 15.77
N ASP A 46 -1.39 24.11 15.56
CA ASP A 46 -2.59 24.64 16.24
C ASP A 46 -3.88 24.45 15.43
N SER A 47 -3.83 23.59 14.39
CA SER A 47 -4.91 23.33 13.45
C SER A 47 -5.30 24.54 12.59
N THR A 48 -4.52 25.60 12.57
CA THR A 48 -4.71 26.68 11.59
C THR A 48 -4.28 26.23 10.21
N VAL A 49 -4.99 26.67 9.18
CA VAL A 49 -4.77 26.27 7.79
C VAL A 49 -4.57 27.47 6.89
N ASN A 50 -3.72 27.34 5.85
CA ASN A 50 -3.44 28.45 4.95
C ASN A 50 -4.52 28.67 3.88
N TRP A 51 -5.48 27.76 3.76
CA TRP A 51 -6.57 27.84 2.78
C TRP A 51 -7.89 28.37 3.33
N ASP A 52 -7.98 28.66 4.62
CA ASP A 52 -9.10 29.41 5.18
C ASP A 52 -8.93 30.90 4.84
N VAL A 53 -9.44 31.27 3.65
CA VAL A 53 -9.41 32.64 3.13
C VAL A 53 -10.78 33.33 3.23
N SER A 54 -11.72 32.75 3.98
CA SER A 54 -13.05 33.31 4.17
C SER A 54 -12.97 34.64 4.92
N ARG A 55 -13.71 35.65 4.44
CA ARG A 55 -13.95 36.90 5.19
C ARG A 55 -15.25 36.75 5.97
N GLU A 56 -15.21 37.05 7.24
CA GLU A 56 -16.38 36.98 8.13
C GLU A 56 -17.58 37.89 7.76
N ASP A 57 -17.41 38.79 6.76
CA ASP A 57 -18.37 39.87 6.48
C ASP A 57 -18.98 39.84 5.04
N ASP A 58 -18.88 38.77 4.26
CA ASP A 58 -19.42 38.79 2.90
C ASP A 58 -20.87 38.29 2.84
N THR A 59 -21.82 39.21 3.20
CA THR A 59 -23.26 39.02 2.99
C THR A 59 -23.70 39.38 1.56
N SER A 60 -22.80 39.51 0.61
CA SER A 60 -23.13 39.77 -0.78
C SER A 60 -23.80 38.53 -1.39
N GLN A 61 -25.03 38.71 -1.88
CA GLN A 61 -25.68 37.68 -2.73
C GLN A 61 -24.79 37.45 -3.95
N SER A 62 -24.08 36.31 -4.00
CA SER A 62 -23.36 35.91 -5.16
C SER A 62 -24.37 35.60 -6.29
N GLU A 63 -24.33 36.35 -7.40
CA GLU A 63 -25.05 35.96 -8.59
C GLU A 63 -24.58 34.55 -9.01
N ALA A 64 -25.53 33.65 -9.23
CA ALA A 64 -25.22 32.28 -9.65
C ALA A 64 -24.49 32.33 -11.00
N ILE A 65 -23.22 32.01 -11.00
CA ILE A 65 -22.42 31.85 -12.22
C ILE A 65 -22.80 30.53 -12.85
N ASN A 66 -23.39 30.56 -14.04
CA ASN A 66 -23.71 29.36 -14.80
C ASN A 66 -22.46 28.81 -15.49
N PHE A 67 -22.03 27.62 -15.10
CA PHE A 67 -20.94 26.91 -15.73
C PHE A 67 -21.50 25.90 -16.73
N GLU A 68 -21.44 26.19 -18.04
CA GLU A 68 -21.61 25.20 -19.11
C GLU A 68 -20.23 24.67 -19.52
N LEU A 69 -19.46 24.17 -18.53
CA LEU A 69 -18.09 23.76 -18.80
C LEU A 69 -18.12 22.45 -19.59
N ALA A 70 -17.58 22.45 -20.78
CA ALA A 70 -17.46 21.28 -21.64
C ALA A 70 -16.05 20.64 -21.57
N LYS A 71 -15.06 21.41 -21.11
CA LYS A 71 -13.67 20.98 -21.09
C LYS A 71 -12.92 21.60 -19.94
N PHE A 72 -12.19 20.75 -19.19
CA PHE A 72 -11.26 21.18 -18.15
C PHE A 72 -9.89 20.55 -18.37
N GLU A 73 -8.82 21.37 -18.31
CA GLU A 73 -7.44 20.90 -18.47
C GLU A 73 -6.52 21.49 -17.41
N ILE A 74 -5.63 20.63 -16.90
CA ILE A 74 -4.44 21.02 -16.13
C ILE A 74 -3.22 20.53 -16.89
N ASN A 75 -2.24 21.42 -17.11
CA ASN A 75 -0.98 21.10 -17.76
C ASN A 75 0.19 21.38 -16.82
N ASN A 76 0.98 20.33 -16.48
CA ASN A 76 2.16 20.39 -15.63
C ASN A 76 1.89 21.04 -14.26
N GLY A 77 0.81 20.60 -13.59
CA GLY A 77 0.44 21.05 -12.25
C GLY A 77 1.35 20.49 -11.17
N ARG A 78 1.43 21.19 -10.06
CA ARG A 78 2.09 20.75 -8.83
C ARG A 78 1.15 20.98 -7.65
N PHE A 79 1.05 19.99 -6.78
CA PHE A 79 0.25 20.05 -5.54
C PHE A 79 1.11 19.60 -4.37
N GLU A 80 1.03 20.34 -3.26
CA GLU A 80 1.68 20.01 -2.00
C GLU A 80 0.67 20.15 -0.86
N TYR A 81 0.63 19.17 0.01
CA TYR A 81 -0.12 19.19 1.26
C TYR A 81 0.82 18.82 2.41
N LEU A 82 0.97 19.74 3.34
CA LEU A 82 1.78 19.57 4.54
C LEU A 82 0.89 19.68 5.77
N ASP A 83 0.78 18.62 6.55
CA ASP A 83 0.14 18.63 7.86
C ASP A 83 1.21 18.40 8.92
N ILE A 84 1.52 19.47 9.65
CA ILE A 84 2.60 19.46 10.64
C ILE A 84 2.19 18.65 11.87
N LEU A 85 0.93 18.74 12.31
CA LEU A 85 0.43 18.02 13.48
C LEU A 85 0.37 16.50 13.22
N SER A 86 -0.19 16.13 12.09
CA SER A 86 -0.29 14.71 11.68
C SER A 86 1.00 14.19 11.06
N LYS A 87 2.01 15.05 10.85
CA LYS A 87 3.31 14.72 10.22
C LYS A 87 3.18 14.12 8.83
N ILE A 88 2.20 14.59 8.04
CA ILE A 88 1.95 14.16 6.68
C ILE A 88 2.55 15.18 5.72
N ASP A 89 3.33 14.71 4.76
CA ASP A 89 3.83 15.47 3.61
C ASP A 89 3.46 14.71 2.34
N PHE A 90 2.52 15.27 1.56
CA PHE A 90 2.01 14.67 0.33
C PHE A 90 2.23 15.60 -0.85
N ARG A 91 2.85 15.11 -1.92
CA ARG A 91 3.22 15.92 -3.09
C ARG A 91 2.86 15.21 -4.39
N LEU A 92 2.31 15.99 -5.33
CA LEU A 92 2.07 15.59 -6.71
C LEU A 92 2.89 16.48 -7.63
N GLY A 93 3.67 15.86 -8.51
CA GLY A 93 4.48 16.55 -9.53
C GLY A 93 4.05 16.22 -10.96
N ASP A 94 4.14 17.19 -11.85
CA ASP A 94 3.80 17.08 -13.28
C ASP A 94 2.40 16.50 -13.52
N VAL A 95 1.40 17.08 -12.84
CA VAL A 95 0.01 16.69 -12.97
C VAL A 95 -0.54 17.21 -14.29
N ASN A 96 -0.96 16.28 -15.15
CA ASN A 96 -1.68 16.57 -16.39
C ASN A 96 -3.07 15.95 -16.31
N HIS A 97 -4.09 16.76 -16.48
CA HIS A 97 -5.48 16.32 -16.44
C HIS A 97 -6.25 16.88 -17.63
N LYS A 98 -7.09 16.04 -18.21
CA LYS A 98 -8.06 16.43 -19.23
C LYS A 98 -9.39 15.75 -18.92
N SER A 99 -10.43 16.55 -18.87
CA SER A 99 -11.80 16.04 -18.83
C SER A 99 -12.69 16.77 -19.81
N ASN A 100 -13.59 16.01 -20.40
CA ASN A 100 -14.61 16.51 -21.32
C ASN A 100 -15.95 15.96 -20.88
N GLY A 101 -16.99 16.81 -20.86
CA GLY A 101 -18.33 16.41 -20.47
C GLY A 101 -19.28 17.60 -20.48
N ASP A 102 -20.52 17.38 -20.12
CA ASP A 102 -21.49 18.44 -19.94
C ASP A 102 -21.69 18.73 -18.46
N PHE A 103 -21.05 19.77 -17.97
CA PHE A 103 -21.07 20.16 -16.55
C PHE A 103 -22.32 20.98 -16.15
N ASN A 104 -23.33 21.06 -17.02
CA ASN A 104 -24.53 21.89 -16.81
C ASN A 104 -25.60 21.24 -15.96
N GLU A 105 -25.50 19.94 -15.78
CA GLU A 105 -26.45 19.15 -15.02
C GLU A 105 -25.91 18.84 -13.64
N ASN A 106 -26.79 18.59 -12.68
CA ASN A 106 -26.39 18.10 -11.37
C ASN A 106 -25.77 16.70 -11.42
N ILE A 107 -26.02 15.96 -12.48
CA ILE A 107 -25.43 14.64 -12.77
C ILE A 107 -24.92 14.67 -14.20
N PHE A 108 -23.63 14.46 -14.38
CA PHE A 108 -22.99 14.45 -15.69
C PHE A 108 -21.86 13.43 -15.79
N LYS A 109 -21.55 13.04 -17.03
CA LYS A 109 -20.45 12.13 -17.33
C LYS A 109 -19.25 12.89 -17.88
N LEU A 110 -18.08 12.56 -17.36
CA LEU A 110 -16.80 13.08 -17.79
C LEU A 110 -15.95 11.97 -18.37
N ALA A 111 -15.57 12.08 -19.64
CA ALA A 111 -14.41 11.33 -20.11
C ALA A 111 -13.15 11.97 -19.49
N SER A 112 -12.45 11.24 -18.66
CA SER A 112 -11.33 11.74 -17.84
C SER A 112 -10.04 11.00 -18.15
N LYS A 113 -8.96 11.76 -18.20
CA LYS A 113 -7.59 11.24 -18.22
C LYS A 113 -6.72 12.10 -17.31
N THR A 114 -6.09 11.45 -16.34
CA THR A 114 -5.13 12.09 -15.42
C THR A 114 -3.80 11.37 -15.49
N GLU A 115 -2.73 12.10 -15.60
CA GLU A 115 -1.34 11.60 -15.56
C GLU A 115 -0.58 12.38 -14.49
N ILE A 116 0.03 11.69 -13.55
CA ILE A 116 0.84 12.25 -12.48
C ILE A 116 2.20 11.57 -12.55
N ALA A 117 3.24 12.32 -12.85
CA ALA A 117 4.57 11.75 -13.02
C ALA A 117 5.24 11.40 -11.69
N GLU A 118 4.95 12.16 -10.64
CA GLU A 118 5.54 11.95 -9.33
C GLU A 118 4.49 12.08 -8.23
N VAL A 119 4.28 11.00 -7.47
CA VAL A 119 3.53 10.99 -6.21
C VAL A 119 4.51 10.67 -5.09
N ILE A 120 4.62 11.57 -4.11
CA ILE A 120 5.45 11.38 -2.93
C ILE A 120 4.55 11.48 -1.71
N MET A 121 4.69 10.52 -0.79
CA MET A 121 4.01 10.54 0.50
C MET A 121 5.00 10.20 1.60
N MET A 122 5.09 11.09 2.57
CA MET A 122 5.86 10.88 3.80
C MET A 122 4.92 10.96 5.01
N TYR A 123 5.15 10.09 5.97
CA TYR A 123 4.46 10.10 7.26
C TYR A 123 5.48 9.89 8.38
N ASP A 124 5.48 10.78 9.36
CA ASP A 124 6.44 10.79 10.50
C ASP A 124 7.91 10.69 10.05
N GLY A 125 8.27 11.39 8.96
CA GLY A 125 9.62 11.39 8.39
C GLY A 125 9.97 10.17 7.54
N ILE A 126 9.06 9.20 7.43
CA ILE A 126 9.24 7.97 6.65
C ILE A 126 8.59 8.13 5.28
N THR A 127 9.34 7.86 4.20
CA THR A 127 8.81 7.89 2.84
C THR A 127 8.10 6.58 2.51
N TYR A 128 6.78 6.63 2.31
CA TYR A 128 5.96 5.49 1.89
C TYR A 128 5.83 5.40 0.37
N LEU A 129 5.50 6.52 -0.29
CA LEU A 129 5.46 6.60 -1.74
C LEU A 129 6.64 7.45 -2.20
N ASN A 130 7.47 6.92 -3.08
CA ASN A 130 8.64 7.62 -3.59
C ASN A 130 8.55 7.71 -5.12
N LYS A 131 8.07 8.87 -5.60
CA LYS A 131 7.95 9.20 -7.02
C LYS A 131 7.14 8.17 -7.82
N TRP A 132 5.99 7.74 -7.27
CA TRP A 132 5.10 6.85 -8.01
C TRP A 132 4.50 7.59 -9.20
N ALA A 133 4.52 6.94 -10.37
CA ALA A 133 3.83 7.41 -11.55
C ALA A 133 2.41 6.83 -11.59
N ILE A 134 1.40 7.71 -11.70
CA ILE A 134 0.00 7.28 -11.71
C ILE A 134 -0.68 7.82 -12.97
N THR A 135 -1.40 6.96 -13.65
CA THR A 135 -2.30 7.35 -14.75
C THR A 135 -3.69 6.80 -14.48
N GLN A 136 -4.71 7.61 -14.61
CA GLN A 136 -6.12 7.21 -14.61
C GLN A 136 -6.73 7.58 -15.96
N ARG A 137 -7.54 6.70 -16.51
CA ARG A 137 -8.37 6.95 -17.70
C ARG A 137 -9.71 6.23 -17.58
N GLY A 138 -10.76 6.87 -18.00
CA GLY A 138 -12.12 6.29 -17.99
C GLY A 138 -13.18 7.35 -17.80
N ASP A 139 -14.42 6.89 -17.67
CA ASP A 139 -15.57 7.74 -17.45
C ASP A 139 -15.86 7.92 -15.96
N ILE A 140 -16.08 9.15 -15.56
CA ILE A 140 -16.51 9.51 -14.21
C ILE A 140 -17.90 10.12 -14.31
N GLU A 141 -18.87 9.53 -13.61
CA GLU A 141 -20.17 10.16 -13.42
C GLU A 141 -20.12 10.97 -12.11
N ALA A 142 -20.25 12.27 -12.22
CA ALA A 142 -20.29 13.19 -11.10
C ALA A 142 -21.73 13.59 -10.77
N ASN A 143 -22.14 13.36 -9.52
CA ASN A 143 -23.39 13.88 -8.94
C ASN A 143 -23.02 14.97 -7.93
N ILE A 144 -23.07 16.22 -8.37
CA ILE A 144 -22.62 17.36 -7.55
C ILE A 144 -23.54 17.59 -6.36
N ALA A 145 -24.86 17.38 -6.52
CA ALA A 145 -25.82 17.58 -5.44
C ALA A 145 -25.54 16.66 -4.21
N ASN A 146 -24.98 15.48 -4.45
CA ASN A 146 -24.66 14.49 -3.42
C ASN A 146 -23.14 14.33 -3.22
N SER A 147 -22.33 15.16 -3.87
CA SER A 147 -20.84 15.05 -3.89
C SER A 147 -20.38 13.61 -4.16
N LYS A 148 -21.06 12.89 -5.07
CA LYS A 148 -20.80 11.49 -5.39
C LYS A 148 -20.15 11.37 -6.77
N TYR A 149 -19.06 10.64 -6.85
CA TYR A 149 -18.30 10.35 -8.07
C TYR A 149 -18.29 8.85 -8.31
N SER A 150 -18.92 8.41 -9.40
CA SER A 150 -18.97 6.99 -9.79
C SER A 150 -17.96 6.72 -10.89
N LEU A 151 -17.20 5.67 -10.72
CA LEU A 151 -16.16 5.21 -11.62
C LEU A 151 -16.65 3.96 -12.33
N ALA A 152 -16.76 4.01 -13.64
CA ALA A 152 -17.15 2.86 -14.44
C ALA A 152 -16.12 2.63 -15.54
N GLN A 153 -15.60 1.40 -15.65
CA GLN A 153 -14.59 1.04 -16.65
C GLN A 153 -13.35 1.95 -16.62
N ASN A 154 -12.93 2.33 -15.42
CA ASN A 154 -11.71 3.10 -15.27
C ASN A 154 -10.51 2.16 -15.23
N ILE A 155 -9.42 2.62 -15.81
CA ILE A 155 -8.12 1.97 -15.74
C ILE A 155 -7.19 2.87 -14.96
N LEU A 156 -6.63 2.32 -13.88
CA LEU A 156 -5.59 2.93 -13.09
C LEU A 156 -4.26 2.25 -13.43
N THR A 157 -3.24 3.03 -13.75
CA THR A 157 -1.90 2.49 -13.93
C THR A 157 -1.00 3.07 -12.85
N ILE A 158 -0.35 2.23 -12.06
CA ILE A 158 0.61 2.64 -11.01
C ILE A 158 1.96 2.02 -11.33
N ASN A 159 2.99 2.83 -11.60
CA ASN A 159 4.33 2.39 -11.96
C ASN A 159 4.34 1.35 -13.11
N GLY A 160 3.38 1.46 -14.04
CA GLY A 160 3.24 0.54 -15.17
C GLY A 160 2.43 -0.74 -14.89
N LEU A 161 1.93 -0.94 -13.67
CA LEU A 161 0.93 -1.97 -13.39
C LEU A 161 -0.46 -1.41 -13.67
N GLU A 162 -1.18 -2.01 -14.62
CA GLU A 162 -2.57 -1.66 -14.90
C GLU A 162 -3.51 -2.41 -13.96
N ALA A 163 -4.54 -1.71 -13.48
CA ALA A 163 -5.63 -2.25 -12.70
C ALA A 163 -6.96 -1.67 -13.17
N ASP A 164 -7.98 -2.50 -13.23
CA ASP A 164 -9.36 -2.04 -13.37
C ASP A 164 -9.81 -1.34 -12.09
N LEU A 165 -10.56 -0.28 -12.20
CA LEU A 165 -11.06 0.51 -11.08
C LEU A 165 -12.53 0.84 -11.30
N ASP A 166 -13.39 0.30 -10.44
CA ASP A 166 -14.83 0.50 -10.49
C ASP A 166 -15.37 0.87 -9.11
N GLY A 167 -16.51 1.56 -9.08
CA GLY A 167 -17.20 1.88 -7.85
C GLY A 167 -17.57 3.33 -7.70
N SER A 168 -17.63 3.82 -6.48
CA SER A 168 -17.95 5.21 -6.21
C SER A 168 -17.29 5.74 -4.93
N ILE A 169 -17.06 7.06 -4.94
CA ILE A 169 -16.62 7.83 -3.78
C ILE A 169 -17.64 8.94 -3.58
N ALA A 170 -18.15 9.09 -2.37
CA ALA A 170 -19.01 10.22 -2.00
C ALA A 170 -18.40 10.96 -0.80
N MET A 171 -18.58 12.28 -0.80
CA MET A 171 -18.05 13.14 0.27
C MET A 171 -19.21 13.92 0.90
N ASN A 172 -19.24 14.00 2.20
CA ASN A 172 -20.05 14.95 2.94
C ASN A 172 -19.13 15.74 3.91
N GLU A 173 -19.69 16.57 4.75
CA GLU A 173 -18.90 17.46 5.62
C GLU A 173 -17.97 16.72 6.58
N GLU A 174 -18.31 15.51 6.98
CA GLU A 174 -17.57 14.73 7.99
C GLU A 174 -16.98 13.42 7.45
N ASP A 175 -17.58 12.84 6.39
CA ASP A 175 -17.27 11.50 5.94
C ASP A 175 -16.86 11.46 4.46
N ILE A 176 -15.89 10.61 4.15
CA ILE A 176 -15.69 10.09 2.79
C ILE A 176 -16.24 8.66 2.75
N ILE A 177 -17.19 8.41 1.85
CA ILE A 177 -17.83 7.10 1.70
C ILE A 177 -17.23 6.40 0.48
N PHE A 178 -16.61 5.27 0.70
CA PHE A 178 -16.03 4.43 -0.33
C PHE A 178 -16.93 3.23 -0.65
N ASP A 179 -17.08 2.92 -1.92
CA ASP A 179 -17.55 1.63 -2.47
C ASP A 179 -16.74 1.39 -3.74
N VAL A 180 -15.49 0.95 -3.57
CA VAL A 180 -14.48 0.88 -4.65
C VAL A 180 -13.93 -0.53 -4.74
N ASN A 181 -13.82 -1.05 -5.97
CA ASN A 181 -13.19 -2.32 -6.28
C ASN A 181 -12.08 -2.09 -7.30
N THR A 182 -10.99 -2.80 -7.15
CA THR A 182 -9.88 -2.80 -8.11
C THR A 182 -9.36 -4.22 -8.31
N SER A 183 -8.92 -4.51 -9.53
CA SER A 183 -8.27 -5.76 -9.84
C SER A 183 -7.17 -5.58 -10.86
N SER A 184 -6.11 -6.34 -10.73
CA SER A 184 -4.96 -6.32 -11.61
C SER A 184 -4.45 -7.74 -11.85
N SER A 185 -4.01 -8.01 -13.06
CA SER A 185 -3.37 -9.26 -13.43
C SER A 185 -2.18 -8.97 -14.33
N SER A 186 -1.03 -9.55 -14.02
CA SER A 186 0.16 -9.36 -14.83
C SER A 186 1.00 -10.64 -14.89
N PRO A 187 1.52 -11.01 -16.08
CA PRO A 187 2.52 -12.04 -16.21
C PRO A 187 3.91 -11.60 -15.74
N ASP A 188 4.07 -10.37 -15.32
CA ASP A 188 5.31 -9.78 -14.85
C ASP A 188 5.20 -9.40 -13.37
N LEU A 189 5.70 -10.27 -12.51
CA LEU A 189 5.72 -10.09 -11.06
C LEU A 189 6.46 -8.81 -10.64
N ASN A 190 7.44 -8.35 -11.42
CA ASN A 190 8.21 -7.14 -11.10
C ASN A 190 7.31 -5.91 -10.96
N LYS A 191 6.23 -5.83 -11.73
CA LYS A 191 5.28 -4.71 -11.65
C LYS A 191 4.61 -4.62 -10.29
N PHE A 192 4.32 -5.76 -9.65
CA PHE A 192 3.73 -5.77 -8.30
C PHE A 192 4.74 -5.35 -7.22
N LEU A 193 6.03 -5.62 -7.41
CA LEU A 193 7.05 -5.16 -6.47
C LEU A 193 7.17 -3.64 -6.40
N THR A 194 6.81 -2.95 -7.49
CA THR A 194 6.78 -1.48 -7.50
C THR A 194 5.71 -0.88 -6.60
N LEU A 195 4.75 -1.68 -6.12
CA LEU A 195 3.72 -1.26 -5.16
C LEU A 195 4.19 -1.40 -3.71
N ILE A 196 5.35 -2.01 -3.47
CA ILE A 196 5.90 -2.13 -2.11
C ILE A 196 6.37 -0.74 -1.67
N PRO A 197 5.94 -0.27 -0.48
CA PRO A 197 6.37 1.03 0.04
C PRO A 197 7.89 1.21 0.04
N ALA A 198 8.35 2.43 -0.20
CA ALA A 198 9.78 2.74 -0.37
C ALA A 198 10.63 2.33 0.83
N ILE A 199 10.09 2.36 2.03
CA ILE A 199 10.77 1.91 3.26
C ILE A 199 11.18 0.43 3.21
N TYR A 200 10.44 -0.40 2.46
CA TYR A 200 10.70 -1.84 2.32
C TYR A 200 11.31 -2.19 0.96
N SER A 201 11.39 -1.25 0.02
CA SER A 201 11.75 -1.51 -1.38
C SER A 201 13.19 -1.21 -1.72
N SER A 202 14.01 -0.68 -0.79
CA SER A 202 15.42 -0.38 -1.03
C SER A 202 16.20 -1.59 -1.57
N ASP A 203 15.85 -2.78 -1.09
CA ASP A 203 16.52 -4.03 -1.45
C ASP A 203 15.99 -4.67 -2.74
N PHE A 204 14.87 -4.18 -3.27
CA PHE A 204 14.26 -4.74 -4.49
C PHE A 204 14.74 -4.07 -5.79
N ASN A 205 15.52 -3.00 -5.67
CA ASN A 205 16.08 -2.32 -6.84
C ASN A 205 16.97 -3.28 -7.64
N ASN A 206 16.66 -3.42 -8.95
CA ASN A 206 17.34 -4.32 -9.88
C ASN A 206 17.15 -5.82 -9.62
N MET A 207 16.24 -6.24 -8.73
CA MET A 207 15.88 -7.64 -8.57
C MET A 207 15.29 -8.19 -9.87
N GLN A 208 15.75 -9.37 -10.28
CA GLN A 208 15.18 -10.07 -11.43
C GLN A 208 14.01 -10.93 -10.94
N THR A 209 12.88 -10.84 -11.63
CA THR A 209 11.69 -11.63 -11.31
C THR A 209 11.07 -12.29 -12.52
N LYS A 210 10.34 -13.38 -12.30
CA LYS A 210 9.47 -14.05 -13.26
C LYS A 210 8.25 -14.58 -12.53
N GLY A 211 7.21 -14.90 -13.26
CA GLY A 211 5.96 -15.43 -12.72
C GLY A 211 4.81 -14.46 -12.91
N ALA A 212 3.61 -14.97 -12.76
CA ALA A 212 2.38 -14.20 -12.85
C ALA A 212 1.87 -13.85 -11.44
N ALA A 213 1.23 -12.69 -11.34
CA ALA A 213 0.52 -12.32 -10.12
C ALA A 213 -0.83 -11.69 -10.45
N ASN A 214 -1.78 -11.91 -9.55
CA ASN A 214 -3.10 -11.32 -9.57
C ASN A 214 -3.33 -10.61 -8.23
N LEU A 215 -3.94 -9.45 -8.28
CA LEU A 215 -4.33 -8.67 -7.11
C LEU A 215 -5.79 -8.24 -7.28
N SER A 216 -6.60 -8.41 -6.26
CA SER A 216 -7.90 -7.77 -6.16
C SER A 216 -8.02 -7.09 -4.81
N ALA A 217 -8.69 -5.93 -4.78
CA ALA A 217 -8.96 -5.23 -3.55
C ALA A 217 -10.33 -4.54 -3.61
N SER A 218 -11.01 -4.50 -2.47
CA SER A 218 -12.22 -3.72 -2.28
C SER A 218 -12.13 -2.91 -1.01
N PHE A 219 -12.72 -1.70 -1.06
CA PHE A 219 -12.84 -0.78 0.07
C PHE A 219 -14.29 -0.34 0.16
N LYS A 220 -14.96 -0.58 1.28
CA LYS A 220 -16.38 -0.29 1.43
C LYS A 220 -16.71 0.26 2.81
N GLY A 221 -17.32 1.43 2.86
CA GLY A 221 -17.74 2.06 4.11
C GLY A 221 -17.25 3.49 4.23
N LYS A 222 -17.31 4.00 5.44
CA LYS A 222 -16.96 5.37 5.78
C LYS A 222 -15.50 5.50 6.21
N TYR A 223 -14.90 6.61 5.82
CA TYR A 223 -13.63 7.10 6.35
C TYR A 223 -13.84 8.46 7.01
N ASN A 224 -13.45 8.58 8.28
CA ASN A 224 -13.37 9.81 9.04
C ASN A 224 -12.38 9.62 10.20
N ASP A 225 -12.29 10.56 11.14
CA ASP A 225 -11.33 10.52 12.27
C ASP A 225 -11.45 9.28 13.17
N ILE A 226 -12.60 8.59 13.16
CA ILE A 226 -12.89 7.44 14.04
C ILE A 226 -13.24 6.16 13.29
N SER A 227 -13.40 6.22 11.98
CA SER A 227 -13.86 5.08 11.16
C SER A 227 -12.93 4.88 9.97
N PHE A 228 -12.60 3.62 9.70
CA PHE A 228 -11.93 3.20 8.49
C PHE A 228 -12.86 2.28 7.67
N PRO A 229 -12.85 2.32 6.33
CA PRO A 229 -13.67 1.41 5.52
C PRO A 229 -13.30 -0.06 5.77
N ALA A 230 -14.28 -0.95 5.71
CA ALA A 230 -13.99 -2.37 5.54
C ALA A 230 -13.17 -2.58 4.27
N PHE A 231 -12.22 -3.49 4.31
CA PHE A 231 -11.40 -3.82 3.15
C PHE A 231 -11.16 -5.32 3.02
N ASP A 232 -10.95 -5.74 1.79
CA ASP A 232 -10.65 -7.13 1.40
C ASP A 232 -9.61 -7.06 0.28
N MET A 233 -8.45 -7.67 0.48
CA MET A 233 -7.34 -7.69 -0.47
C MET A 233 -6.87 -9.12 -0.66
N GLN A 234 -6.85 -9.59 -1.89
CA GLN A 234 -6.39 -10.92 -2.27
C GLN A 234 -5.25 -10.82 -3.27
N MET A 235 -4.19 -11.57 -3.04
CA MET A 235 -3.04 -11.65 -3.94
C MET A 235 -2.66 -13.10 -4.18
N ASN A 236 -2.51 -13.47 -5.45
CA ASN A 236 -2.00 -14.76 -5.87
C ASN A 236 -0.72 -14.58 -6.67
N ILE A 237 0.27 -15.43 -6.43
CA ILE A 237 1.47 -15.55 -7.23
C ILE A 237 1.57 -16.98 -7.72
N GLU A 238 1.83 -17.15 -9.01
CA GLU A 238 2.00 -18.46 -9.65
C GLU A 238 3.37 -18.55 -10.31
N ASN A 239 4.09 -19.64 -10.01
CA ASN A 239 5.40 -19.95 -10.57
C ASN A 239 6.38 -18.76 -10.44
N GLY A 240 6.34 -18.09 -9.30
CA GLY A 240 7.21 -16.97 -9.01
C GLY A 240 8.67 -17.41 -8.94
N TRP A 241 9.54 -16.53 -9.37
CA TRP A 241 10.97 -16.67 -9.29
C TRP A 241 11.59 -15.30 -9.06
N PHE A 242 12.53 -15.19 -8.14
CA PHE A 242 13.30 -13.97 -7.99
C PHE A 242 14.76 -14.25 -7.72
N LYS A 243 15.60 -13.28 -8.11
CA LYS A 243 17.02 -13.29 -7.85
C LYS A 243 17.55 -11.88 -7.65
N TYR A 244 18.25 -11.65 -6.56
CA TYR A 244 19.02 -10.43 -6.36
C TYR A 244 20.26 -10.43 -7.26
N PRO A 245 20.66 -9.27 -7.84
CA PRO A 245 21.78 -9.18 -8.78
C PRO A 245 23.10 -9.71 -8.20
N ASP A 246 23.36 -9.36 -6.97
CA ASP A 246 24.64 -9.64 -6.28
C ASP A 246 24.65 -10.99 -5.56
N LEU A 247 23.52 -11.73 -5.58
CA LEU A 247 23.42 -13.03 -4.92
C LEU A 247 23.41 -14.16 -5.93
N PRO A 248 24.12 -15.28 -5.66
CA PRO A 248 24.32 -16.32 -6.66
C PRO A 248 23.11 -17.21 -6.91
N LEU A 249 22.19 -17.34 -5.97
CA LEU A 249 21.07 -18.27 -6.03
C LEU A 249 19.73 -17.56 -6.10
N PRO A 250 18.75 -18.10 -6.87
CA PRO A 250 17.36 -17.61 -6.86
C PRO A 250 16.53 -18.30 -5.78
N ALA A 251 15.36 -17.72 -5.49
CA ALA A 251 14.21 -18.44 -4.98
C ALA A 251 13.29 -18.81 -6.17
N GLU A 252 12.77 -20.02 -6.17
CA GLU A 252 12.06 -20.61 -7.31
C GLU A 252 10.74 -21.25 -6.88
N ASP A 253 9.88 -21.57 -7.84
CA ASP A 253 8.58 -22.23 -7.62
C ASP A 253 7.72 -21.53 -6.57
N ILE A 254 7.75 -20.19 -6.54
CA ILE A 254 7.00 -19.43 -5.54
C ILE A 254 5.53 -19.44 -5.93
N ASN A 255 4.72 -20.01 -5.06
CA ASN A 255 3.27 -19.98 -5.16
C ASN A 255 2.71 -19.41 -3.86
N LEU A 256 1.95 -18.33 -3.96
CA LEU A 256 1.39 -17.60 -2.83
C LEU A 256 -0.10 -17.39 -3.02
N ASP A 257 -0.87 -17.70 -1.97
CA ASP A 257 -2.25 -17.25 -1.80
C ASP A 257 -2.33 -16.43 -0.51
N LEU A 258 -2.49 -15.13 -0.66
CA LEU A 258 -2.56 -14.16 0.43
C LEU A 258 -3.93 -13.48 0.44
N HIS A 259 -4.56 -13.42 1.61
CA HIS A 259 -5.80 -12.69 1.85
C HIS A 259 -5.66 -11.81 3.09
N ILE A 260 -5.82 -10.50 2.92
CA ILE A 260 -5.76 -9.51 4.01
C ILE A 260 -7.10 -8.77 4.05
N PHE A 261 -7.79 -8.80 5.18
CA PHE A 261 -9.10 -8.16 5.28
C PHE A 261 -9.44 -7.64 6.67
N SER A 262 -10.29 -6.62 6.70
CA SER A 262 -11.03 -6.18 7.90
C SER A 262 -12.50 -6.02 7.52
N LYS A 263 -13.38 -6.84 8.11
CA LYS A 263 -14.80 -6.91 7.73
C LYS A 263 -15.63 -5.71 8.18
N ASP A 264 -15.21 -5.05 9.23
CA ASP A 264 -15.93 -3.94 9.87
C ASP A 264 -15.13 -2.63 9.87
N GLY A 265 -13.99 -2.59 9.16
CA GLY A 265 -13.09 -1.44 9.11
C GLY A 265 -12.30 -1.22 10.41
N ASN A 266 -12.42 -2.09 11.39
CA ASN A 266 -11.56 -2.04 12.56
C ASN A 266 -10.17 -2.59 12.20
N ILE A 267 -9.20 -1.70 12.10
CA ILE A 267 -7.83 -2.03 11.69
C ILE A 267 -7.19 -3.03 12.69
N ASP A 268 -7.49 -2.91 13.99
CA ASP A 268 -6.95 -3.82 15.01
C ASP A 268 -7.40 -5.27 14.80
N LYS A 269 -8.59 -5.48 14.18
CA LYS A 269 -9.12 -6.80 13.86
C LYS A 269 -8.72 -7.29 12.45
N THR A 270 -7.75 -6.68 11.84
CA THR A 270 -7.25 -7.14 10.54
C THR A 270 -6.78 -8.58 10.63
N VAL A 271 -7.18 -9.36 9.63
CA VAL A 271 -6.75 -10.75 9.45
C VAL A 271 -5.80 -10.81 8.26
N VAL A 272 -4.68 -11.47 8.45
CA VAL A 272 -3.76 -11.91 7.39
C VAL A 272 -3.85 -13.42 7.29
N ASP A 273 -4.24 -13.91 6.13
CA ASP A 273 -4.39 -15.35 5.86
C ASP A 273 -3.53 -15.73 4.65
N ILE A 274 -2.45 -16.45 4.89
CA ILE A 274 -1.62 -17.09 3.87
C ILE A 274 -2.06 -18.56 3.84
N SER A 275 -3.01 -18.88 2.97
CA SER A 275 -3.51 -20.25 2.83
C SER A 275 -2.50 -21.19 2.17
N GLN A 276 -1.58 -20.61 1.38
CA GLN A 276 -0.46 -21.28 0.75
C GLN A 276 0.70 -20.29 0.55
N LEU A 277 1.88 -20.68 1.00
CA LEU A 277 3.16 -20.19 0.53
C LEU A 277 4.04 -21.39 0.29
N HIS A 278 4.35 -21.68 -0.97
CA HIS A 278 5.34 -22.65 -1.39
C HIS A 278 6.49 -21.96 -2.08
N LEU A 279 7.71 -22.35 -1.79
CA LEU A 279 8.89 -21.89 -2.50
C LEU A 279 10.03 -22.92 -2.41
N LYS A 280 10.97 -22.85 -3.34
CA LYS A 280 12.21 -23.62 -3.31
C LYS A 280 13.42 -22.71 -3.19
N MET A 281 14.34 -23.04 -2.30
CA MET A 281 15.64 -22.40 -2.15
C MET A 281 16.73 -23.45 -2.41
N ALA A 282 17.43 -23.34 -3.55
CA ALA A 282 18.47 -24.30 -3.95
C ALA A 282 18.01 -25.77 -3.90
N ASN A 283 16.81 -26.06 -4.41
CA ASN A 283 16.10 -27.36 -4.43
C ASN A 283 15.51 -27.81 -3.06
N ASP A 284 15.70 -27.10 -1.96
CA ASP A 284 15.04 -27.39 -0.71
C ASP A 284 13.62 -26.76 -0.71
N PRO A 285 12.53 -27.55 -0.65
CA PRO A 285 11.17 -27.02 -0.61
C PRO A 285 10.84 -26.51 0.79
N PHE A 286 10.06 -25.41 0.83
CA PHE A 286 9.58 -24.81 2.05
C PHE A 286 8.15 -24.34 1.89
N ASP A 287 7.28 -24.81 2.77
CA ASP A 287 5.84 -24.56 2.77
C ASP A 287 5.43 -23.87 4.06
N VAL A 288 4.63 -22.83 3.94
CA VAL A 288 4.04 -22.13 5.08
C VAL A 288 2.56 -21.89 4.83
N LYS A 289 1.77 -22.11 5.90
CA LYS A 289 0.43 -21.53 6.04
C LYS A 289 0.43 -20.67 7.28
N LEU A 290 -0.21 -19.53 7.23
CA LEU A 290 -0.29 -18.60 8.33
C LEU A 290 -1.66 -17.91 8.34
N LYS A 291 -2.34 -17.97 9.46
CA LYS A 291 -3.47 -17.10 9.75
C LYS A 291 -3.17 -16.28 11.00
N MET A 292 -3.14 -14.97 10.84
CA MET A 292 -2.88 -14.03 11.91
C MET A 292 -4.08 -13.10 12.08
N GLN A 293 -4.51 -12.91 13.33
CA GLN A 293 -5.58 -11.99 13.71
C GLN A 293 -5.04 -10.99 14.74
N ASP A 294 -5.65 -9.83 14.84
CA ASP A 294 -5.25 -8.77 15.79
C ASP A 294 -3.79 -8.31 15.57
N ILE A 295 -3.42 -8.02 14.31
CA ILE A 295 -2.01 -7.85 13.87
C ILE A 295 -1.27 -6.68 14.53
N PHE A 296 -1.98 -5.68 15.07
CA PHE A 296 -1.40 -4.53 15.77
C PHE A 296 -1.37 -4.68 17.31
N GLY A 297 -1.73 -5.85 17.82
CA GLY A 297 -1.78 -6.12 19.25
C GLY A 297 -1.12 -7.45 19.62
N ASN A 298 -1.71 -8.15 20.59
CA ASN A 298 -1.30 -9.51 20.94
C ASN A 298 -1.90 -10.49 19.91
N SER A 299 -1.26 -10.61 18.76
CA SER A 299 -1.75 -11.37 17.60
C SER A 299 -2.01 -12.83 17.94
N LEU A 300 -3.18 -13.33 17.51
CA LEU A 300 -3.47 -14.76 17.49
C LEU A 300 -2.95 -15.35 16.18
N ILE A 301 -2.02 -16.28 16.26
CA ILE A 301 -1.47 -16.98 15.09
C ILE A 301 -1.94 -18.42 15.04
N ASN A 302 -2.15 -18.90 13.81
CA ASN A 302 -2.26 -20.32 13.46
C ASN A 302 -1.34 -20.53 12.27
N THR A 303 -0.24 -21.26 12.46
CA THR A 303 0.77 -21.46 11.44
C THR A 303 1.17 -22.92 11.30
N GLU A 304 1.33 -23.36 10.05
CA GLU A 304 1.94 -24.63 9.68
C GLU A 304 3.21 -24.32 8.91
N ILE A 305 4.34 -24.87 9.32
CA ILE A 305 5.64 -24.69 8.69
C ILE A 305 6.23 -26.05 8.39
N LYS A 306 6.46 -26.32 7.11
CA LYS A 306 7.03 -27.58 6.68
C LYS A 306 8.13 -27.38 5.64
N GLY A 307 9.28 -27.98 5.88
CA GLY A 307 10.36 -27.93 4.89
C GLY A 307 11.73 -27.98 5.51
N LYS A 308 12.71 -27.82 4.61
CA LYS A 308 14.12 -27.76 4.93
C LYS A 308 14.71 -26.45 4.44
N LEU A 309 15.34 -25.73 5.31
CA LEU A 309 16.08 -24.51 4.98
C LEU A 309 17.58 -24.76 5.10
N ASN A 310 18.30 -24.65 4.00
CA ASN A 310 19.74 -24.49 4.04
C ASN A 310 20.04 -23.00 4.26
N LEU A 311 20.38 -22.64 5.50
CA LEU A 311 20.60 -21.26 5.91
C LEU A 311 21.81 -20.62 5.22
N THR A 312 22.80 -21.44 4.84
CA THR A 312 23.93 -20.99 4.01
C THR A 312 23.46 -20.59 2.60
N ASN A 313 22.44 -21.28 2.05
CA ASN A 313 21.86 -20.91 0.76
C ASN A 313 20.90 -19.71 0.91
N LEU A 314 20.22 -19.60 2.02
CA LEU A 314 19.37 -18.45 2.30
C LEU A 314 20.13 -17.13 2.20
N THR A 315 21.35 -17.05 2.77
CA THR A 315 22.24 -15.87 2.66
C THR A 315 22.70 -15.57 1.22
N LYS A 316 22.56 -16.56 0.31
CA LYS A 316 22.87 -16.41 -1.12
C LYS A 316 21.63 -16.04 -1.95
N ILE A 317 20.45 -16.00 -1.35
CA ILE A 317 19.16 -15.72 -1.99
C ILE A 317 18.61 -14.38 -1.52
N VAL A 318 18.80 -14.06 -0.22
CA VAL A 318 18.30 -12.84 0.43
C VAL A 318 19.47 -12.10 1.06
N PRO A 319 19.62 -10.78 0.84
CA PRO A 319 20.67 -9.99 1.48
C PRO A 319 20.42 -9.91 3.00
N LEU A 320 21.36 -10.41 3.76
CA LEU A 320 21.37 -10.33 5.23
C LEU A 320 22.59 -9.54 5.64
N GLU A 321 22.41 -8.24 5.87
CA GLU A 321 23.52 -7.35 6.21
C GLU A 321 24.14 -7.74 7.55
N ASN A 322 25.47 -7.87 7.55
CA ASN A 322 26.27 -8.13 8.75
C ASN A 322 25.83 -9.31 9.62
N THR A 323 25.08 -10.27 9.04
CA THR A 323 24.61 -11.46 9.75
C THR A 323 25.34 -12.70 9.24
N ALA A 324 26.06 -13.39 10.11
CA ALA A 324 26.59 -14.73 9.81
C ALA A 324 25.49 -15.75 10.09
N LEU A 325 25.03 -16.43 9.04
CA LEU A 325 23.99 -17.45 9.13
C LEU A 325 24.37 -18.65 8.26
N SER A 326 24.44 -19.84 8.85
CA SER A 326 24.70 -21.07 8.10
C SER A 326 24.09 -22.27 8.79
N GLY A 327 24.15 -23.45 8.13
CA GLY A 327 23.60 -24.70 8.64
C GLY A 327 22.25 -25.04 8.04
N TYR A 328 21.56 -25.97 8.69
CA TYR A 328 20.26 -26.50 8.24
C TYR A 328 19.22 -26.37 9.33
N LEU A 329 18.02 -25.98 8.93
CA LEU A 329 16.83 -26.00 9.74
C LEU A 329 15.78 -26.88 9.03
N VAL A 330 15.28 -27.90 9.71
CA VAL A 330 14.18 -28.75 9.24
C VAL A 330 12.99 -28.51 10.16
N SER A 331 11.85 -28.22 9.59
CA SER A 331 10.60 -27.97 10.32
C SER A 331 9.48 -28.84 9.77
N ASP A 332 8.69 -29.43 10.66
CA ASP A 332 7.35 -29.94 10.41
C ASP A 332 6.55 -29.66 11.69
N ALA A 333 5.97 -28.46 11.76
CA ALA A 333 5.36 -27.96 12.98
C ALA A 333 4.10 -27.15 12.72
N THR A 334 3.14 -27.28 13.62
CA THR A 334 1.93 -26.46 13.71
C THR A 334 1.92 -25.75 15.05
N ILE A 335 1.70 -24.42 15.04
CA ILE A 335 1.62 -23.60 16.24
C ILE A 335 0.35 -22.76 16.18
N ILE A 336 -0.45 -22.83 17.27
CA ILE A 336 -1.69 -22.06 17.42
C ILE A 336 -1.68 -21.40 18.79
N GLY A 337 -1.69 -20.08 18.82
CA GLY A 337 -1.72 -19.34 20.08
C GLY A 337 -1.48 -17.85 19.89
N ARG A 338 -1.53 -17.11 20.98
CA ARG A 338 -1.16 -15.70 20.97
C ARG A 338 0.35 -15.53 21.03
N ILE A 339 0.89 -14.55 20.32
CA ILE A 339 2.34 -14.33 20.24
C ILE A 339 2.93 -14.15 21.64
N TYR A 340 2.32 -13.33 22.49
CA TYR A 340 2.79 -13.12 23.87
C TYR A 340 2.86 -14.42 24.69
N ASP A 341 1.87 -15.32 24.56
CA ASP A 341 1.86 -16.60 25.29
C ASP A 341 2.96 -17.55 24.78
N ILE A 342 3.24 -17.51 23.48
CA ILE A 342 4.30 -18.29 22.84
C ILE A 342 5.67 -17.79 23.29
N GLU A 343 5.93 -16.49 23.24
CA GLU A 343 7.18 -15.86 23.64
C GLU A 343 7.49 -16.04 25.13
N SER A 344 6.44 -16.01 25.96
CA SER A 344 6.57 -16.26 27.41
C SER A 344 6.63 -17.74 27.78
N ALA A 345 6.59 -18.65 26.79
CA ALA A 345 6.54 -20.11 26.97
C ALA A 345 5.42 -20.59 27.90
N ALA A 346 4.27 -19.92 27.85
CA ALA A 346 3.06 -20.30 28.60
C ALA A 346 2.40 -21.50 27.94
N LEU A 347 2.98 -22.73 28.13
CA LEU A 347 2.64 -23.94 27.39
C LEU A 347 1.17 -24.38 27.52
N ASP A 348 0.49 -23.95 28.57
CA ASP A 348 -0.93 -24.18 28.79
C ASP A 348 -1.86 -23.29 27.96
N LYS A 349 -1.33 -22.25 27.35
CA LYS A 349 -2.09 -21.21 26.60
C LYS A 349 -1.97 -21.28 25.10
N PHE A 350 -1.08 -22.12 24.58
CA PHE A 350 -0.93 -22.32 23.15
C PHE A 350 -0.76 -23.80 22.80
N THR A 351 -1.04 -24.14 21.57
CA THR A 351 -0.82 -25.47 21.01
C THR A 351 0.38 -25.44 20.09
N ALA A 352 1.32 -26.36 20.33
CA ALA A 352 2.44 -26.57 19.41
C ALA A 352 2.64 -28.07 19.22
N ILE A 353 2.66 -28.51 17.98
CA ILE A 353 2.80 -29.95 17.61
C ILE A 353 3.79 -30.05 16.46
N GLY A 354 4.68 -31.05 16.51
CA GLY A 354 5.64 -31.28 15.44
C GLY A 354 7.08 -31.32 15.90
N SER A 355 7.99 -30.96 15.02
CA SER A 355 9.41 -30.95 15.32
C SER A 355 10.17 -29.85 14.59
N LEU A 356 11.23 -29.39 15.23
CA LEU A 356 12.24 -28.48 14.67
C LEU A 356 13.60 -29.13 14.90
N THR A 357 14.42 -29.19 13.85
CA THR A 357 15.80 -29.72 13.95
C THR A 357 16.75 -28.74 13.33
N ALA A 358 17.73 -28.27 14.13
CA ALA A 358 18.83 -27.45 13.66
C ALA A 358 20.11 -28.29 13.63
N THR A 359 20.85 -28.22 12.52
CA THR A 359 22.10 -28.96 12.36
C THR A 359 23.19 -28.04 11.82
N ASN A 360 24.34 -28.01 12.50
CA ASN A 360 25.48 -27.15 12.14
C ASN A 360 25.09 -25.69 11.92
N LEU A 361 24.15 -25.18 12.73
CA LEU A 361 23.69 -23.82 12.64
C LEU A 361 24.73 -22.88 13.27
N ILE A 362 25.10 -21.84 12.54
CA ILE A 362 25.89 -20.73 13.06
C ILE A 362 25.02 -19.46 12.90
N TYR A 363 24.90 -18.72 13.98
CA TYR A 363 24.18 -17.45 13.98
C TYR A 363 24.96 -16.39 14.74
N GLN A 364 25.20 -15.24 14.09
CA GLN A 364 25.79 -14.08 14.70
C GLN A 364 25.28 -12.81 14.02
N THR A 365 24.87 -11.84 14.82
CA THR A 365 24.51 -10.49 14.39
C THR A 365 25.52 -9.47 14.94
N PRO A 366 25.52 -8.21 14.48
CA PRO A 366 26.37 -7.15 15.03
C PRO A 366 26.21 -6.91 16.53
N ASP A 367 25.01 -7.19 17.07
CA ASP A 367 24.70 -7.01 18.50
C ASP A 367 25.20 -8.18 19.37
N MET A 368 25.68 -9.25 18.75
CA MET A 368 26.23 -10.42 19.43
C MET A 368 27.76 -10.35 19.46
N ASN A 369 28.36 -10.35 20.64
CA ASN A 369 29.80 -10.39 20.79
C ASN A 369 30.42 -11.68 20.23
N GLU A 370 29.67 -12.78 20.26
CA GLU A 370 30.14 -14.10 19.84
C GLU A 370 29.06 -14.87 19.09
N ALA A 371 29.48 -15.77 18.19
CA ALA A 371 28.56 -16.58 17.41
C ALA A 371 27.93 -17.69 18.28
N LEU A 372 26.64 -17.86 18.12
CA LEU A 372 25.94 -19.07 18.57
C LEU A 372 26.16 -20.17 17.54
N LYS A 373 26.68 -21.33 17.98
CA LYS A 373 26.82 -22.54 17.17
C LYS A 373 25.95 -23.62 17.76
N LEU A 374 25.03 -24.16 16.96
CA LEU A 374 24.24 -25.35 17.30
C LEU A 374 24.71 -26.49 16.40
N TYR A 375 25.44 -27.43 16.96
CA TYR A 375 25.93 -28.60 16.22
C TYR A 375 24.77 -29.55 15.90
N ASN A 376 23.91 -29.81 16.89
CA ASN A 376 22.68 -30.54 16.72
C ASN A 376 21.68 -30.14 17.82
N ALA A 377 20.54 -29.64 17.43
CA ALA A 377 19.45 -29.35 18.36
C ALA A 377 18.14 -29.88 17.78
N GLN A 378 17.45 -30.73 18.52
CA GLN A 378 16.13 -31.22 18.16
C GLN A 378 15.11 -30.76 19.20
N ILE A 379 14.05 -30.11 18.74
CA ILE A 379 12.91 -29.71 19.56
C ILE A 379 11.71 -30.53 19.08
N ILE A 380 11.09 -31.24 19.97
CA ILE A 380 9.82 -31.96 19.73
C ILE A 380 8.74 -31.19 20.46
N LEU A 381 7.76 -30.78 19.70
CA LEU A 381 6.57 -30.08 20.16
C LEU A 381 5.42 -31.06 20.30
N ALA A 382 4.93 -31.25 21.51
CA ALA A 382 3.71 -31.99 21.79
C ALA A 382 2.80 -31.07 22.62
N ASN A 383 1.49 -31.20 22.47
CA ASN A 383 0.56 -30.30 23.12
C ASN A 383 0.90 -30.14 24.62
N GLN A 384 1.10 -28.91 25.06
CA GLN A 384 1.53 -28.52 26.42
C GLN A 384 2.88 -29.14 26.90
N HIS A 385 3.68 -29.64 25.98
CA HIS A 385 4.99 -30.23 26.31
C HIS A 385 6.00 -29.92 25.20
N ILE A 386 7.15 -29.42 25.59
CA ILE A 386 8.32 -29.25 24.71
C ILE A 386 9.45 -30.14 25.25
N SER A 387 9.97 -31.00 24.41
CA SER A 387 11.16 -31.80 24.75
C SER A 387 12.32 -31.47 23.83
N ILE A 388 13.52 -31.46 24.38
CA ILE A 388 14.75 -31.22 23.66
C ILE A 388 15.65 -32.45 23.84
N PRO A 389 15.39 -33.52 23.07
CA PRO A 389 16.11 -34.78 23.22
C PRO A 389 17.58 -34.69 22.88
N THR A 390 17.93 -33.72 22.04
CA THR A 390 19.31 -33.46 21.62
C THR A 390 19.56 -31.96 21.66
N PHE A 391 20.61 -31.56 22.34
CA PHE A 391 21.07 -30.18 22.35
C PHE A 391 22.60 -30.16 22.52
N ASP A 392 23.28 -29.78 21.44
CA ASP A 392 24.74 -29.62 21.42
C ASP A 392 25.03 -28.23 20.85
N ALA A 393 25.53 -27.34 21.69
CA ALA A 393 25.68 -25.93 21.37
C ALA A 393 26.94 -25.36 21.99
N GLU A 394 27.49 -24.32 21.34
CA GLU A 394 28.60 -23.53 21.79
C GLU A 394 28.27 -22.04 21.64
N LEU A 395 28.48 -21.24 22.65
CA LEU A 395 28.41 -19.79 22.57
C LEU A 395 29.83 -19.24 22.87
N GLY A 396 30.44 -18.69 21.82
CA GLY A 396 31.81 -18.19 21.92
C GLY A 396 32.87 -19.27 21.98
N LYS A 397 33.88 -19.06 22.82
CA LYS A 397 35.01 -19.96 23.00
C LYS A 397 34.93 -20.80 24.26
N ASN A 398 33.82 -20.82 24.96
CA ASN A 398 33.63 -21.57 26.20
C ASN A 398 32.64 -22.70 26.01
#